data_b2eea4b4a34cfb615319deabd64877e6
#
_entry.id   b2eea4b4a34cfb615319deabd64877e6
#
_cell.length_a   1.000
_cell.length_b   1.000
_cell.length_c   1.000
_cell.angle_alpha   90.00
_cell.angle_beta   90.00
_cell.angle_gamma   90.00
#
_symmetry.space_group_name_H-M   'P 1'
#
loop_
_entity.id
_entity.type
_entity.pdbx_description
1 polymer ?
#
loop_
_entity_poly.entity_id
_entity_poly.type
_entity_poly.pdbx_seq_one_letter_code
_entity_poly.pdbx_strand_id
1 'polypeptide(L)'
;MLQRGMAPSFYESDYNRYYEESAFENPPLKDFAPDLIYLHTSWLNIACFPKLNAPTEEIAKLVQQEMNKLEIMLISLKTRYSCAIIINNFDLPSHRSLGNLDNLEGKTHFINALNTALIKLVKEHPSVYVQDLLYLSAQVGLSKWFDSNLYYRAKYAMSYEGLACVALNLSKLTCAIFGLSKKVLILDMDNTLYGGVVADDGLAGLVIGSESALAESYSAFQRYILELKERGVLLAICSKNTHENALLALSHENMLLKPSDFACIKANFEPKDRNIEQIAKELNLGLDSFVFVDDNPAERALVSAQLPSVAVLDIGQPEEYITRLDEAGYFEPISLSQEDLARVAQYQANAKRQNAQQQFSSYAAFLQSLEMRAVIAPFHPNIFERLAQLINKTNQFNCTTKRCTLAQVQEWAQSPTYITLYGQLVDKFGDNGIVAISVGRIEGEICHLEIWLMSCRVLKRDLEFAMLNSLAKRARELSIKTLKGYYYPTPKNAMVAQLYTNFGFTLQSQAESGSVFSLDLEKHTDKPHYIKVNDGTSTDF
;
A
#
# COMPACT_ATOMS: atom_id res chain seq x y z
N MET A 1 -3.03 15.72 3.38
CA MET A 1 -2.55 15.33 2.05
C MET A 1 -1.25 16.03 1.66
N LEU A 2 -1.12 17.36 1.71
CA LEU A 2 0.12 18.09 1.36
C LEU A 2 1.35 17.57 2.10
N GLN A 3 1.30 17.42 3.41
CA GLN A 3 2.39 16.87 4.22
C GLN A 3 2.80 15.43 3.85
N ARG A 4 1.96 14.74 3.08
CA ARG A 4 2.20 13.36 2.58
C ARG A 4 2.59 13.34 1.09
N GLY A 5 2.90 14.51 0.50
CA GLY A 5 3.35 14.63 -0.88
C GLY A 5 2.23 14.58 -1.92
N MET A 6 1.00 14.92 -1.54
CA MET A 6 -0.15 15.01 -2.46
C MET A 6 -0.70 16.45 -2.48
N ALA A 7 -0.88 17.01 -3.66
CA ALA A 7 -1.49 18.32 -3.88
C ALA A 7 -2.84 18.12 -4.61
N PRO A 8 -3.94 17.88 -3.89
CA PRO A 8 -5.24 17.59 -4.51
C PRO A 8 -5.90 18.85 -5.07
N SER A 9 -6.59 18.69 -6.20
CA SER A 9 -7.65 19.58 -6.65
C SER A 9 -8.99 19.01 -6.21
N PHE A 10 -9.99 19.84 -5.97
CA PHE A 10 -11.29 19.40 -5.48
C PHE A 10 -12.41 19.81 -6.45
N TYR A 11 -13.31 18.90 -6.72
CA TYR A 11 -14.65 19.14 -7.18
C TYR A 11 -15.60 18.90 -6.00
N GLU A 12 -16.41 19.87 -5.68
CA GLU A 12 -17.39 19.78 -4.60
C GLU A 12 -18.79 19.77 -5.19
N SER A 13 -19.55 18.73 -4.84
CA SER A 13 -20.96 18.61 -5.17
C SER A 13 -21.79 19.59 -4.32
N ASP A 14 -22.88 20.09 -4.87
CA ASP A 14 -23.87 20.85 -4.11
C ASP A 14 -24.42 20.01 -2.93
N TYR A 15 -24.85 20.71 -1.88
CA TYR A 15 -25.37 20.08 -0.68
C TYR A 15 -26.50 19.07 -1.00
N ASN A 16 -26.35 17.87 -0.48
CA ASN A 16 -27.30 16.74 -0.56
C ASN A 16 -27.58 16.22 -2.00
N ARG A 17 -26.75 16.58 -2.99
CA ARG A 17 -26.92 16.08 -4.38
C ARG A 17 -26.09 14.83 -4.68
N TYR A 18 -25.52 14.20 -3.68
CA TYR A 18 -24.65 13.03 -3.82
C TYR A 18 -25.31 11.89 -4.62
N TYR A 19 -26.63 11.69 -4.48
CA TYR A 19 -27.35 10.65 -5.20
C TYR A 19 -27.53 11.00 -6.68
N GLU A 20 -28.04 12.20 -6.98
CA GLU A 20 -28.28 12.65 -8.34
C GLU A 20 -26.97 12.68 -9.15
N GLU A 21 -25.92 13.25 -8.60
CA GLU A 21 -24.63 13.35 -9.28
C GLU A 21 -23.94 11.99 -9.43
N SER A 22 -24.20 11.06 -8.52
CA SER A 22 -23.68 9.69 -8.61
C SER A 22 -24.48 8.82 -9.57
N ALA A 23 -25.82 8.94 -9.59
CA ALA A 23 -26.70 8.07 -10.37
C ALA A 23 -26.86 8.54 -11.82
N PHE A 24 -26.77 9.86 -12.09
CA PHE A 24 -27.02 10.46 -13.41
C PHE A 24 -25.76 11.12 -13.98
N GLU A 25 -25.81 11.50 -15.25
CA GLU A 25 -24.72 12.24 -15.89
C GLU A 25 -24.52 13.61 -15.24
N ASN A 26 -23.26 13.93 -15.00
CA ASN A 26 -22.81 15.20 -14.45
C ASN A 26 -21.65 15.74 -15.32
N PRO A 27 -21.93 16.64 -16.30
CA PRO A 27 -20.90 17.16 -17.18
C PRO A 27 -19.74 17.86 -16.45
N PRO A 28 -19.97 18.72 -15.44
CA PRO A 28 -18.88 19.32 -14.67
C PRO A 28 -17.95 18.30 -14.00
N LEU A 29 -18.50 17.23 -13.42
CA LEU A 29 -17.69 16.16 -12.82
C LEU A 29 -16.93 15.37 -13.89
N LYS A 30 -17.53 15.15 -15.05
CA LYS A 30 -16.87 14.50 -16.19
C LYS A 30 -15.70 15.33 -16.71
N ASP A 31 -15.87 16.64 -16.85
CA ASP A 31 -14.82 17.56 -17.29
C ASP A 31 -13.69 17.67 -16.26
N PHE A 32 -14.01 17.54 -14.97
CA PHE A 32 -13.02 17.49 -13.88
C PHE A 32 -12.15 16.23 -13.93
N ALA A 33 -12.67 15.11 -14.47
CA ALA A 33 -11.97 13.84 -14.63
C ALA A 33 -11.29 13.35 -13.31
N PRO A 34 -12.08 12.94 -12.30
CA PRO A 34 -11.56 12.66 -10.97
C PRO A 34 -10.65 11.43 -10.95
N ASP A 35 -9.54 11.51 -10.20
CA ASP A 35 -8.67 10.37 -9.84
C ASP A 35 -9.24 9.57 -8.66
N LEU A 36 -10.10 10.19 -7.86
CA LEU A 36 -10.76 9.59 -6.70
C LEU A 36 -12.08 10.30 -6.44
N ILE A 37 -13.12 9.52 -6.14
CA ILE A 37 -14.42 10.03 -5.71
C ILE A 37 -14.64 9.66 -4.24
N TYR A 38 -15.03 10.63 -3.42
CA TYR A 38 -15.45 10.42 -2.05
C TYR A 38 -16.93 10.71 -1.89
N LEU A 39 -17.71 9.69 -1.56
CA LEU A 39 -19.14 9.81 -1.25
C LEU A 39 -19.32 9.87 0.26
N HIS A 40 -19.58 11.07 0.77
CA HIS A 40 -19.85 11.26 2.18
C HIS A 40 -21.33 11.06 2.48
N THR A 41 -21.64 10.06 3.29
CA THR A 41 -22.97 9.81 3.86
C THR A 41 -22.85 9.55 5.37
N SER A 42 -23.92 9.80 6.11
CA SER A 42 -24.02 9.52 7.55
C SER A 42 -25.39 8.94 7.87
N TRP A 43 -25.66 8.62 9.13
CA TRP A 43 -26.99 8.18 9.54
C TRP A 43 -28.12 9.16 9.15
N LEU A 44 -27.79 10.44 8.96
CA LEU A 44 -28.73 11.49 8.52
C LEU A 44 -29.25 11.30 7.08
N ASN A 45 -28.53 10.52 6.27
CA ASN A 45 -28.89 10.26 4.87
C ASN A 45 -29.73 8.98 4.70
N ILE A 46 -30.00 8.25 5.79
CA ILE A 46 -30.87 7.06 5.77
C ILE A 46 -32.31 7.52 5.50
N ALA A 47 -32.90 7.05 4.40
CA ALA A 47 -34.20 7.51 3.92
C ALA A 47 -35.34 7.10 4.88
N CYS A 48 -35.29 5.89 5.40
CA CYS A 48 -36.36 5.35 6.25
C CYS A 48 -35.81 4.44 7.35
N PHE A 49 -36.20 4.72 8.58
CA PHE A 49 -35.95 3.82 9.71
C PHE A 49 -37.15 2.90 9.94
N PRO A 50 -36.95 1.67 10.42
CA PRO A 50 -38.05 0.78 10.79
C PRO A 50 -38.88 1.37 11.93
N LYS A 51 -40.17 1.07 11.94
CA LYS A 51 -41.03 1.38 13.08
C LYS A 51 -40.67 0.53 14.28
N LEU A 52 -40.99 0.99 15.46
CA LEU A 52 -40.89 0.16 16.68
C LEU A 52 -41.71 -1.13 16.47
N ASN A 53 -41.20 -2.25 16.89
CA ASN A 53 -41.78 -3.58 16.68
C ASN A 53 -41.94 -3.99 15.19
N ALA A 54 -41.20 -3.39 14.28
CA ALA A 54 -41.16 -3.86 12.88
C ALA A 54 -40.69 -5.32 12.83
N PRO A 55 -41.36 -6.19 12.06
CA PRO A 55 -40.91 -7.57 11.90
C PRO A 55 -39.54 -7.61 11.20
N THR A 56 -38.77 -8.66 11.45
CA THR A 56 -37.41 -8.86 10.87
C THR A 56 -37.42 -8.74 9.35
N GLU A 57 -38.46 -9.21 8.69
CA GLU A 57 -38.61 -9.14 7.23
C GLU A 57 -38.73 -7.69 6.72
N GLU A 58 -39.44 -6.81 7.45
CA GLU A 58 -39.53 -5.39 7.12
C GLU A 58 -38.17 -4.70 7.31
N ILE A 59 -37.45 -5.02 8.39
CA ILE A 59 -36.10 -4.52 8.64
C ILE A 59 -35.17 -4.94 7.49
N ALA A 60 -35.19 -6.23 7.10
CA ALA A 60 -34.37 -6.75 6.02
C ALA A 60 -34.69 -6.07 4.68
N LYS A 61 -35.97 -5.78 4.40
CA LYS A 61 -36.41 -5.06 3.22
C LYS A 61 -35.87 -3.62 3.19
N LEU A 62 -35.91 -2.92 4.30
CA LEU A 62 -35.37 -1.56 4.40
C LEU A 62 -33.84 -1.55 4.22
N VAL A 63 -33.13 -2.52 4.81
CA VAL A 63 -31.68 -2.69 4.59
C VAL A 63 -31.40 -2.90 3.10
N GLN A 64 -32.14 -3.79 2.44
CA GLN A 64 -31.94 -4.05 1.01
C GLN A 64 -32.25 -2.82 0.13
N GLN A 65 -33.23 -2.00 0.50
CA GLN A 65 -33.54 -0.76 -0.23
C GLN A 65 -32.40 0.26 -0.16
N GLU A 66 -31.77 0.44 1.02
CA GLU A 66 -30.60 1.33 1.14
C GLU A 66 -29.39 0.76 0.42
N MET A 67 -29.16 -0.55 0.46
CA MET A 67 -28.06 -1.19 -0.28
C MET A 67 -28.26 -1.06 -1.80
N ASN A 68 -29.46 -1.28 -2.31
CA ASN A 68 -29.78 -1.11 -3.74
C ASN A 68 -29.52 0.35 -4.20
N LYS A 69 -29.85 1.34 -3.34
CA LYS A 69 -29.55 2.74 -3.63
C LYS A 69 -28.04 2.99 -3.78
N LEU A 70 -27.25 2.46 -2.84
CA LEU A 70 -25.78 2.56 -2.90
C LEU A 70 -25.22 1.81 -4.11
N GLU A 71 -25.71 0.63 -4.40
CA GLU A 71 -25.26 -0.19 -5.53
C GLU A 71 -25.49 0.51 -6.88
N ILE A 72 -26.67 1.13 -7.08
CA ILE A 72 -26.96 1.92 -8.28
C ILE A 72 -25.95 3.06 -8.44
N MET A 73 -25.62 3.78 -7.36
CA MET A 73 -24.63 4.84 -7.38
C MET A 73 -23.25 4.31 -7.75
N LEU A 74 -22.81 3.21 -7.12
CA LEU A 74 -21.49 2.61 -7.36
C LEU A 74 -21.35 2.09 -8.80
N ILE A 75 -22.36 1.38 -9.31
CA ILE A 75 -22.36 0.88 -10.70
C ILE A 75 -22.30 2.04 -11.69
N SER A 76 -23.12 3.07 -11.49
CA SER A 76 -23.17 4.23 -12.36
C SER A 76 -21.86 5.01 -12.37
N LEU A 77 -21.25 5.24 -11.20
CA LEU A 77 -19.95 5.90 -11.10
C LEU A 77 -18.83 5.07 -11.74
N LYS A 78 -18.77 3.76 -11.48
CA LYS A 78 -17.76 2.87 -12.08
C LYS A 78 -17.90 2.75 -13.60
N THR A 79 -19.09 2.87 -14.13
CA THR A 79 -19.31 2.86 -15.58
C THR A 79 -18.80 4.14 -16.25
N ARG A 80 -18.90 5.28 -15.55
CA ARG A 80 -18.52 6.60 -16.09
C ARG A 80 -17.07 6.99 -15.79
N TYR A 81 -16.53 6.54 -14.65
CA TYR A 81 -15.22 6.96 -14.16
C TYR A 81 -14.34 5.76 -13.83
N SER A 82 -13.15 5.74 -14.39
CA SER A 82 -12.13 4.72 -14.10
C SER A 82 -11.26 5.13 -12.90
N CYS A 83 -11.87 5.47 -11.76
CA CYS A 83 -11.17 5.92 -10.56
C CYS A 83 -11.58 5.13 -9.32
N ALA A 84 -10.82 5.30 -8.24
CA ALA A 84 -11.17 4.74 -6.93
C ALA A 84 -12.37 5.48 -6.33
N ILE A 85 -13.21 4.76 -5.59
CA ILE A 85 -14.35 5.33 -4.88
C ILE A 85 -14.19 5.04 -3.40
N ILE A 86 -14.31 6.06 -2.55
CA ILE A 86 -14.41 5.91 -1.10
C ILE A 86 -15.85 6.21 -0.70
N ILE A 87 -16.46 5.32 0.07
CA ILE A 87 -17.75 5.54 0.72
C ILE A 87 -17.59 5.44 2.24
N ASN A 88 -18.54 5.97 2.99
CA ASN A 88 -18.57 5.76 4.44
C ASN A 88 -19.49 4.59 4.80
N ASN A 89 -19.19 3.93 5.92
CA ASN A 89 -20.24 3.29 6.70
C ASN A 89 -21.04 4.37 7.49
N PHE A 90 -22.12 3.96 8.14
CA PHE A 90 -22.98 4.87 8.88
C PHE A 90 -22.50 4.99 10.33
N ASP A 91 -22.36 6.22 10.80
CA ASP A 91 -22.18 6.58 12.20
C ASP A 91 -23.49 6.43 13.00
N LEU A 92 -23.43 6.57 14.31
CA LEU A 92 -24.59 6.46 15.19
C LEU A 92 -25.13 7.84 15.58
N PRO A 93 -26.47 7.97 15.74
CA PRO A 93 -27.06 9.17 16.33
C PRO A 93 -26.58 9.35 17.78
N SER A 94 -26.38 10.59 18.20
CA SER A 94 -25.94 10.93 19.56
C SER A 94 -27.00 10.64 20.66
N HIS A 95 -28.22 10.28 20.27
CA HIS A 95 -29.32 10.00 21.19
C HIS A 95 -30.02 8.69 20.81
N ARG A 96 -30.55 8.02 21.83
CA ARG A 96 -31.25 6.74 21.69
C ARG A 96 -32.61 6.82 22.41
N SER A 97 -33.69 6.70 21.64
CA SER A 97 -35.04 6.74 22.20
C SER A 97 -35.41 5.52 23.05
N LEU A 98 -34.74 4.38 22.82
CA LEU A 98 -34.96 3.14 23.55
C LEU A 98 -33.85 2.84 24.58
N GLY A 99 -32.96 3.80 24.86
CA GLY A 99 -31.84 3.57 25.77
C GLY A 99 -30.98 2.37 25.33
N ASN A 100 -30.70 1.43 26.25
CA ASN A 100 -29.90 0.24 25.93
C ASN A 100 -30.60 -0.77 25.01
N LEU A 101 -31.93 -0.77 24.98
CA LEU A 101 -32.72 -1.62 24.07
C LEU A 101 -32.53 -1.21 22.60
N ASP A 102 -32.11 0.01 22.33
CA ASP A 102 -31.92 0.54 20.98
C ASP A 102 -30.94 -0.32 20.14
N ASN A 103 -29.99 -1.01 20.78
CA ASN A 103 -29.08 -1.93 20.13
C ASN A 103 -29.74 -3.28 19.73
N LEU A 104 -30.89 -3.61 20.29
CA LEU A 104 -31.61 -4.85 19.96
C LEU A 104 -32.79 -4.61 19.01
N GLU A 105 -33.48 -3.48 19.13
CA GLU A 105 -34.73 -3.24 18.40
C GLU A 105 -34.85 -1.82 17.81
N GLY A 106 -33.86 -0.94 18.05
CA GLY A 106 -33.93 0.47 17.68
C GLY A 106 -33.11 0.87 16.47
N LYS A 107 -32.84 2.17 16.40
CA LYS A 107 -32.03 2.74 15.30
C LYS A 107 -30.61 2.20 15.27
N THR A 108 -29.99 1.99 16.43
CA THR A 108 -28.64 1.41 16.53
C THR A 108 -28.59 0.00 15.91
N HIS A 109 -29.61 -0.83 16.20
CA HIS A 109 -29.72 -2.16 15.60
C HIS A 109 -29.78 -2.09 14.07
N PHE A 110 -30.65 -1.22 13.56
CA PHE A 110 -30.82 -1.04 12.12
C PHE A 110 -29.54 -0.53 11.43
N ILE A 111 -28.86 0.46 12.00
CA ILE A 111 -27.59 0.99 11.47
C ILE A 111 -26.52 -0.09 11.47
N ASN A 112 -26.42 -0.94 12.49
CA ASN A 112 -25.48 -2.06 12.52
C ASN A 112 -25.78 -3.09 11.42
N ALA A 113 -27.06 -3.36 11.15
CA ALA A 113 -27.47 -4.21 10.03
C ALA A 113 -27.09 -3.61 8.67
N LEU A 114 -27.31 -2.30 8.48
CA LEU A 114 -26.87 -1.56 7.29
C LEU A 114 -25.35 -1.63 7.09
N ASN A 115 -24.57 -1.37 8.14
CA ASN A 115 -23.10 -1.42 8.07
C ASN A 115 -22.59 -2.84 7.73
N THR A 116 -23.25 -3.87 8.26
CA THR A 116 -22.94 -5.26 7.91
C THR A 116 -23.24 -5.56 6.44
N ALA A 117 -24.36 -5.08 5.91
CA ALA A 117 -24.73 -5.25 4.52
C ALA A 117 -23.81 -4.45 3.58
N LEU A 118 -23.44 -3.22 3.97
CA LEU A 118 -22.51 -2.37 3.23
C LEU A 118 -21.14 -3.02 3.04
N ILE A 119 -20.58 -3.66 4.09
CA ILE A 119 -19.31 -4.38 3.99
C ILE A 119 -19.39 -5.52 2.97
N LYS A 120 -20.53 -6.22 2.90
CA LYS A 120 -20.75 -7.27 1.88
C LYS A 120 -20.78 -6.66 0.47
N LEU A 121 -21.57 -5.61 0.28
CA LEU A 121 -21.67 -4.89 -0.98
C LEU A 121 -20.30 -4.42 -1.48
N VAL A 122 -19.49 -3.79 -0.62
CA VAL A 122 -18.15 -3.30 -1.00
C VAL A 122 -17.22 -4.41 -1.44
N LYS A 123 -17.29 -5.60 -0.81
CA LYS A 123 -16.46 -6.76 -1.22
C LYS A 123 -16.76 -7.24 -2.64
N GLU A 124 -17.96 -6.97 -3.16
CA GLU A 124 -18.37 -7.30 -4.54
C GLU A 124 -17.97 -6.20 -5.55
N HIS A 125 -17.54 -5.05 -5.06
CA HIS A 125 -17.13 -3.90 -5.89
C HIS A 125 -15.64 -3.56 -5.74
N PRO A 126 -14.74 -4.18 -6.52
CA PRO A 126 -13.33 -3.80 -6.54
C PRO A 126 -13.12 -2.32 -6.80
N SER A 127 -12.09 -1.72 -6.20
CA SER A 127 -11.78 -0.28 -6.21
C SER A 127 -12.76 0.62 -5.44
N VAL A 128 -13.67 0.02 -4.65
CA VAL A 128 -14.48 0.73 -3.65
C VAL A 128 -13.88 0.48 -2.27
N TYR A 129 -13.69 1.54 -1.52
CA TYR A 129 -13.07 1.51 -0.18
C TYR A 129 -14.01 2.12 0.85
N VAL A 130 -13.90 1.68 2.10
CA VAL A 130 -14.75 2.19 3.19
C VAL A 130 -13.93 3.07 4.12
N GLN A 131 -14.43 4.28 4.37
CA GLN A 131 -14.04 5.08 5.52
C GLN A 131 -14.94 4.76 6.69
N ASP A 132 -14.36 4.27 7.79
CA ASP A 132 -15.10 3.78 8.96
C ASP A 132 -15.54 4.93 9.87
N LEU A 133 -16.63 5.61 9.50
CA LEU A 133 -17.21 6.69 10.32
C LEU A 133 -17.66 6.20 11.69
N LEU A 134 -18.12 4.95 11.79
CA LEU A 134 -18.54 4.37 13.07
C LEU A 134 -17.38 4.34 14.06
N TYR A 135 -16.20 3.86 13.61
CA TYR A 135 -15.00 3.85 14.44
C TYR A 135 -14.53 5.27 14.78
N LEU A 136 -14.50 6.18 13.79
CA LEU A 136 -14.08 7.56 14.02
C LEU A 136 -14.99 8.31 14.99
N SER A 137 -16.30 8.06 14.94
CA SER A 137 -17.25 8.64 15.89
C SER A 137 -17.04 8.15 17.32
N ALA A 138 -16.61 6.89 17.48
CA ALA A 138 -16.24 6.33 18.78
C ALA A 138 -14.92 6.91 19.30
N GLN A 139 -13.93 7.10 18.40
CA GLN A 139 -12.61 7.69 18.74
C GLN A 139 -12.75 9.13 19.24
N VAL A 140 -13.53 9.97 18.56
CA VAL A 140 -13.83 11.35 19.00
C VAL A 140 -14.69 11.34 20.26
N GLY A 141 -15.49 10.31 20.43
CA GLY A 141 -16.53 10.18 21.43
C GLY A 141 -17.87 10.67 20.91
N LEU A 142 -18.86 9.79 20.90
CA LEU A 142 -20.16 10.02 20.26
C LEU A 142 -20.87 11.30 20.76
N SER A 143 -20.66 11.68 22.03
CA SER A 143 -21.21 12.91 22.61
C SER A 143 -20.59 14.20 22.05
N LYS A 144 -19.37 14.12 21.50
CA LYS A 144 -18.65 15.24 20.86
C LYS A 144 -18.73 15.19 19.33
N TRP A 145 -19.15 14.04 18.78
CA TRP A 145 -19.18 13.81 17.32
C TRP A 145 -20.18 14.70 16.61
N PHE A 146 -21.38 14.86 17.16
CA PHE A 146 -22.45 15.63 16.57
C PHE A 146 -22.70 16.94 17.34
N ASP A 147 -22.73 18.07 16.60
CA ASP A 147 -23.07 19.38 17.12
C ASP A 147 -24.42 19.84 16.52
N SER A 148 -25.46 19.88 17.35
CA SER A 148 -26.80 20.28 16.93
C SER A 148 -26.87 21.74 16.46
N ASN A 149 -26.06 22.66 17.02
CA ASN A 149 -26.03 24.06 16.57
C ASN A 149 -25.44 24.16 15.16
N LEU A 150 -24.32 23.48 14.89
CA LEU A 150 -23.73 23.43 13.57
C LEU A 150 -24.66 22.78 12.56
N TYR A 151 -25.33 21.69 12.94
CA TYR A 151 -26.27 21.01 12.06
C TYR A 151 -27.48 21.87 11.71
N TYR A 152 -28.17 22.46 12.70
CA TYR A 152 -29.38 23.22 12.42
C TYR A 152 -29.10 24.55 11.71
N ARG A 153 -27.96 25.20 11.99
CA ARG A 153 -27.59 26.47 11.36
C ARG A 153 -26.94 26.32 10.01
N ALA A 154 -26.08 25.32 9.80
CA ALA A 154 -25.21 25.23 8.63
C ALA A 154 -25.17 23.83 8.01
N LYS A 155 -25.98 22.87 8.51
CA LYS A 155 -26.09 21.50 8.00
C LYS A 155 -24.78 20.69 8.04
N TYR A 156 -23.88 21.02 8.96
CA TYR A 156 -22.72 20.17 9.21
C TYR A 156 -23.16 18.84 9.80
N ALA A 157 -22.73 17.74 9.19
CA ALA A 157 -23.08 16.38 9.62
C ALA A 157 -22.41 16.00 10.96
N MET A 158 -21.34 16.69 11.35
CA MET A 158 -20.55 16.42 12.54
C MET A 158 -19.92 17.71 13.10
N SER A 159 -19.32 17.63 14.29
CA SER A 159 -18.58 18.73 14.91
C SER A 159 -17.28 19.05 14.15
N TYR A 160 -16.64 20.18 14.46
CA TYR A 160 -15.32 20.51 13.90
C TYR A 160 -14.24 19.50 14.26
N GLU A 161 -14.29 18.92 15.46
CA GLU A 161 -13.39 17.84 15.89
C GLU A 161 -13.61 16.58 15.05
N GLY A 162 -14.87 16.22 14.79
CA GLY A 162 -15.24 15.14 13.89
C GLY A 162 -14.78 15.37 12.45
N LEU A 163 -14.97 16.59 11.92
CA LEU A 163 -14.49 16.95 10.57
C LEU A 163 -12.97 16.81 10.43
N ALA A 164 -12.22 17.26 11.43
CA ALA A 164 -10.76 17.14 11.44
C ALA A 164 -10.33 15.66 11.45
N CYS A 165 -10.98 14.83 12.27
CA CYS A 165 -10.72 13.40 12.36
C CYS A 165 -11.04 12.69 11.03
N VAL A 166 -12.20 12.96 10.43
CA VAL A 166 -12.59 12.41 9.11
C VAL A 166 -11.60 12.82 8.02
N ALA A 167 -11.23 14.09 7.95
CA ALA A 167 -10.29 14.59 6.94
C ALA A 167 -8.90 13.96 7.07
N LEU A 168 -8.42 13.76 8.30
CA LEU A 168 -7.15 13.08 8.56
C LEU A 168 -7.22 11.61 8.12
N ASN A 169 -8.26 10.89 8.50
CA ASN A 169 -8.44 9.49 8.13
C ASN A 169 -8.61 9.33 6.61
N LEU A 170 -9.42 10.17 5.96
CA LEU A 170 -9.55 10.20 4.50
C LEU A 170 -8.21 10.43 3.83
N SER A 171 -7.36 11.30 4.38
CA SER A 171 -5.99 11.51 3.88
C SER A 171 -5.13 10.26 3.98
N LYS A 172 -5.22 9.49 5.08
CA LYS A 172 -4.49 8.21 5.25
C LYS A 172 -4.93 7.20 4.20
N LEU A 173 -6.23 6.98 4.08
CA LEU A 173 -6.82 6.05 3.12
C LEU A 173 -6.50 6.44 1.66
N THR A 174 -6.62 7.72 1.33
CA THR A 174 -6.24 8.23 0.00
C THR A 174 -4.77 7.97 -0.31
N CYS A 175 -3.86 8.25 0.64
CA CYS A 175 -2.43 7.94 0.47
C CYS A 175 -2.20 6.43 0.24
N ALA A 176 -2.92 5.58 0.95
CA ALA A 176 -2.82 4.13 0.79
C ALA A 176 -3.30 3.68 -0.61
N ILE A 177 -4.41 4.22 -1.10
CA ILE A 177 -4.94 3.95 -2.44
C ILE A 177 -3.91 4.33 -3.52
N PHE A 178 -3.22 5.46 -3.36
CA PHE A 178 -2.17 5.91 -4.28
C PHE A 178 -0.78 5.30 -4.00
N GLY A 179 -0.69 4.27 -3.15
CA GLY A 179 0.55 3.52 -2.92
C GLY A 179 1.62 4.28 -2.14
N LEU A 180 1.24 5.26 -1.32
CA LEU A 180 2.14 6.07 -0.49
C LEU A 180 2.30 5.55 0.94
N SER A 181 1.67 4.42 1.29
CA SER A 181 1.89 3.75 2.58
C SER A 181 3.34 3.34 2.74
N LYS A 182 3.86 3.52 3.94
CA LYS A 182 5.23 3.14 4.30
C LYS A 182 5.37 1.61 4.37
N LYS A 183 6.61 1.13 4.32
CA LYS A 183 6.90 -0.32 4.25
C LYS A 183 7.79 -0.81 5.37
N VAL A 184 8.56 0.08 5.98
CA VAL A 184 9.58 -0.27 6.99
C VAL A 184 9.39 0.59 8.22
N LEU A 185 9.35 -0.03 9.38
CA LEU A 185 9.43 0.59 10.68
C LEU A 185 10.85 0.41 11.22
N ILE A 186 11.59 1.51 11.36
CA ILE A 186 12.90 1.54 11.97
C ILE A 186 12.73 1.96 13.43
N LEU A 187 13.29 1.16 14.32
CA LEU A 187 13.16 1.28 15.76
C LEU A 187 14.52 1.50 16.42
N ASP A 188 14.62 2.45 17.33
CA ASP A 188 15.66 2.41 18.34
C ASP A 188 15.37 1.30 19.35
N MET A 189 16.28 1.07 20.30
CA MET A 189 16.15 0.00 21.29
C MET A 189 15.97 0.55 22.71
N ASP A 190 17.00 1.21 23.26
CA ASP A 190 17.00 1.71 24.63
C ASP A 190 15.89 2.76 24.81
N ASN A 191 15.08 2.64 25.84
CA ASN A 191 13.89 3.46 26.11
C ASN A 191 12.84 3.55 24.96
N THR A 192 12.99 2.71 23.93
CA THR A 192 12.04 2.58 22.82
C THR A 192 11.37 1.21 22.80
N LEU A 193 12.14 0.12 22.82
CA LEU A 193 11.61 -1.26 22.89
C LEU A 193 11.48 -1.78 24.32
N TYR A 194 12.26 -1.23 25.22
CA TYR A 194 12.30 -1.52 26.66
C TYR A 194 12.79 -0.28 27.40
N GLY A 195 12.54 -0.17 28.70
CA GLY A 195 13.09 0.90 29.52
C GLY A 195 14.50 0.54 30.01
N GLY A 196 15.35 1.57 30.12
CA GLY A 196 16.76 1.42 30.51
C GLY A 196 17.71 1.36 29.31
N VAL A 197 19.00 1.28 29.63
CA VAL A 197 20.13 1.23 28.68
C VAL A 197 20.91 -0.07 28.90
N VAL A 198 20.87 -0.98 27.95
CA VAL A 198 21.45 -2.33 28.11
C VAL A 198 22.94 -2.31 28.42
N ALA A 199 23.68 -1.31 27.92
CA ALA A 199 25.12 -1.17 28.16
C ALA A 199 25.46 -0.82 29.64
N ASP A 200 24.57 -0.07 30.30
CA ASP A 200 24.78 0.43 31.66
C ASP A 200 24.04 -0.43 32.68
N ASP A 201 22.80 -0.83 32.41
CA ASP A 201 21.90 -1.50 33.34
C ASP A 201 22.03 -3.06 33.26
N GLY A 202 22.61 -3.57 32.18
CA GLY A 202 22.65 -5.01 31.87
C GLY A 202 21.25 -5.58 31.64
N LEU A 203 21.16 -6.89 31.39
CA LEU A 203 19.86 -7.55 31.14
C LEU A 203 18.89 -7.45 32.33
N ALA A 204 19.37 -7.58 33.53
CA ALA A 204 18.53 -7.57 34.73
C ALA A 204 17.95 -6.19 35.05
N GLY A 205 18.54 -5.12 34.53
CA GLY A 205 18.06 -3.76 34.71
C GLY A 205 17.05 -3.30 33.65
N LEU A 206 16.79 -4.09 32.60
CA LEU A 206 15.84 -3.73 31.57
C LEU A 206 14.39 -3.80 32.07
N VAL A 207 13.63 -2.76 31.80
CA VAL A 207 12.22 -2.66 32.19
C VAL A 207 11.34 -3.16 31.03
N ILE A 208 10.94 -4.43 31.12
CA ILE A 208 10.10 -5.12 30.13
C ILE A 208 9.40 -6.30 30.81
N GLY A 209 8.18 -6.63 30.42
CA GLY A 209 7.39 -7.73 30.99
C GLY A 209 6.07 -7.26 31.58
N SER A 210 5.73 -7.72 32.79
CA SER A 210 4.46 -7.42 33.48
C SER A 210 4.63 -6.92 34.92
N GLU A 211 5.85 -6.61 35.32
CA GLU A 211 6.18 -6.31 36.73
C GLU A 211 5.86 -4.85 37.14
N SER A 212 5.65 -3.98 36.15
CA SER A 212 5.26 -2.58 36.36
C SER A 212 4.44 -2.07 35.19
N ALA A 213 3.67 -0.98 35.40
CA ALA A 213 2.92 -0.33 34.34
C ALA A 213 3.80 0.07 33.14
N LEU A 214 5.02 0.54 33.41
CA LEU A 214 6.00 0.89 32.38
C LEU A 214 6.47 -0.36 31.61
N ALA A 215 6.76 -1.46 32.30
CA ALA A 215 7.14 -2.72 31.65
C ALA A 215 6.00 -3.28 30.78
N GLU A 216 4.76 -3.18 31.25
CA GLU A 216 3.59 -3.60 30.48
C GLU A 216 3.41 -2.74 29.22
N SER A 217 3.66 -1.42 29.28
CA SER A 217 3.54 -0.53 28.11
C SER A 217 4.54 -0.88 27.00
N TYR A 218 5.78 -1.17 27.35
CA TYR A 218 6.77 -1.66 26.37
C TYR A 218 6.39 -3.02 25.79
N SER A 219 5.90 -3.93 26.64
CA SER A 219 5.44 -5.25 26.16
C SER A 219 4.23 -5.13 25.23
N ALA A 220 3.30 -4.23 25.52
CA ALA A 220 2.14 -3.94 24.66
C ALA A 220 2.60 -3.36 23.32
N PHE A 221 3.57 -2.43 23.33
CA PHE A 221 4.12 -1.87 22.11
C PHE A 221 4.80 -2.92 21.24
N GLN A 222 5.56 -3.84 21.81
CA GLN A 222 6.16 -4.94 21.05
C GLN A 222 5.10 -5.87 20.42
N ARG A 223 3.98 -6.15 21.11
CA ARG A 223 2.86 -6.91 20.51
C ARG A 223 2.28 -6.19 19.30
N TYR A 224 2.03 -4.89 19.43
CA TYR A 224 1.55 -4.09 18.31
C TYR A 224 2.52 -4.07 17.12
N ILE A 225 3.83 -3.98 17.37
CA ILE A 225 4.87 -4.10 16.32
C ILE A 225 4.81 -5.47 15.63
N LEU A 226 4.58 -6.55 16.39
CA LEU A 226 4.42 -7.89 15.80
C LEU A 226 3.19 -7.98 14.91
N GLU A 227 2.06 -7.38 15.31
CA GLU A 227 0.86 -7.28 14.45
C GLU A 227 1.14 -6.52 13.15
N LEU A 228 1.92 -5.42 13.21
CA LEU A 228 2.37 -4.71 12.01
C LEU A 228 3.24 -5.61 11.11
N LYS A 229 4.15 -6.38 11.69
CA LYS A 229 5.00 -7.33 10.97
C LYS A 229 4.17 -8.42 10.30
N GLU A 230 3.18 -9.00 10.99
CA GLU A 230 2.31 -10.06 10.45
C GLU A 230 1.58 -9.62 9.19
N ARG A 231 1.20 -8.36 9.09
CA ARG A 231 0.59 -7.79 7.87
C ARG A 231 1.61 -7.30 6.83
N GLY A 232 2.91 -7.59 7.03
CA GLY A 232 3.97 -7.36 6.06
C GLY A 232 4.72 -6.04 6.18
N VAL A 233 4.65 -5.35 7.33
CA VAL A 233 5.58 -4.25 7.65
C VAL A 233 6.93 -4.84 7.99
N LEU A 234 7.98 -4.36 7.34
CA LEU A 234 9.35 -4.76 7.64
C LEU A 234 9.83 -4.04 8.89
N LEU A 235 10.49 -4.76 9.78
CA LEU A 235 11.10 -4.18 10.97
C LEU A 235 12.62 -4.05 10.76
N ALA A 236 13.19 -2.96 11.23
CA ALA A 236 14.64 -2.76 11.29
C ALA A 236 15.03 -2.09 12.60
N ILE A 237 16.21 -2.39 13.10
CA ILE A 237 16.82 -1.72 14.26
C ILE A 237 17.84 -0.71 13.76
N CYS A 238 17.82 0.49 14.38
CA CYS A 238 18.86 1.52 14.25
C CYS A 238 19.15 2.09 15.63
N SER A 239 20.16 1.55 16.31
CA SER A 239 20.48 1.88 17.71
C SER A 239 21.94 2.23 17.89
N LYS A 240 22.23 3.19 18.78
CA LYS A 240 23.58 3.54 19.24
C LYS A 240 24.02 2.59 20.34
N ASN A 241 24.33 1.37 19.94
CA ASN A 241 24.74 0.28 20.82
C ASN A 241 25.80 -0.58 20.12
N THR A 242 26.50 -1.45 20.83
CA THR A 242 27.24 -2.50 20.12
C THR A 242 26.29 -3.57 19.60
N HIS A 243 26.70 -4.26 18.55
CA HIS A 243 25.87 -5.34 17.97
C HIS A 243 25.61 -6.46 18.99
N GLU A 244 26.60 -6.76 19.81
CA GLU A 244 26.52 -7.76 20.88
C GLU A 244 25.49 -7.37 21.92
N ASN A 245 25.49 -6.11 22.37
CA ASN A 245 24.51 -5.60 23.33
C ASN A 245 23.10 -5.60 22.77
N ALA A 246 22.94 -5.26 21.49
CA ALA A 246 21.63 -5.33 20.83
C ALA A 246 21.09 -6.77 20.81
N LEU A 247 21.93 -7.75 20.46
CA LEU A 247 21.53 -9.15 20.50
C LEU A 247 21.28 -9.65 21.91
N LEU A 248 22.09 -9.18 22.89
CA LEU A 248 21.92 -9.49 24.31
C LEU A 248 20.55 -9.00 24.81
N ALA A 249 20.17 -7.74 24.53
CA ALA A 249 18.86 -7.20 24.90
C ALA A 249 17.71 -8.02 24.28
N LEU A 250 17.82 -8.37 22.98
CA LEU A 250 16.82 -9.21 22.29
C LEU A 250 16.74 -10.64 22.82
N SER A 251 17.72 -11.10 23.63
CA SER A 251 17.69 -12.40 24.28
C SER A 251 16.98 -12.42 25.64
N HIS A 252 16.59 -11.24 26.17
CA HIS A 252 15.88 -11.15 27.44
C HIS A 252 14.61 -12.00 27.43
N GLU A 253 14.30 -12.68 28.55
CA GLU A 253 13.20 -13.66 28.63
C GLU A 253 11.83 -13.04 28.32
N ASN A 254 11.58 -11.80 28.78
CA ASN A 254 10.34 -11.07 28.57
C ASN A 254 10.28 -10.31 27.21
N MET A 255 11.37 -10.34 26.42
CA MET A 255 11.39 -9.71 25.10
C MET A 255 10.57 -10.53 24.12
N LEU A 256 9.53 -9.92 23.53
CA LEU A 256 8.67 -10.56 22.54
C LEU A 256 9.32 -10.57 21.15
N LEU A 257 9.94 -9.46 20.77
CA LEU A 257 10.67 -9.32 19.52
C LEU A 257 11.99 -10.10 19.58
N LYS A 258 12.29 -10.88 18.55
CA LYS A 258 13.50 -11.68 18.42
C LYS A 258 14.36 -11.18 17.25
N PRO A 259 15.67 -11.46 17.20
CA PRO A 259 16.53 -11.05 16.09
C PRO A 259 15.97 -11.45 14.71
N SER A 260 15.29 -12.59 14.63
CA SER A 260 14.64 -13.08 13.41
C SER A 260 13.43 -12.26 12.94
N ASP A 261 12.91 -11.35 13.77
CA ASP A 261 11.79 -10.49 13.39
C ASP A 261 12.23 -9.30 12.55
N PHE A 262 13.52 -8.97 12.61
CA PHE A 262 14.09 -7.83 11.92
C PHE A 262 14.68 -8.21 10.57
N ALA A 263 14.38 -7.43 9.55
CA ALA A 263 14.98 -7.54 8.23
C ALA A 263 16.42 -7.03 8.20
N CYS A 264 16.76 -6.09 9.10
CA CYS A 264 18.09 -5.52 9.26
C CYS A 264 18.29 -5.02 10.68
N ILE A 265 19.49 -5.23 11.25
CA ILE A 265 19.90 -4.72 12.57
C ILE A 265 21.17 -3.90 12.40
N LYS A 266 21.09 -2.58 12.61
CA LYS A 266 22.23 -1.64 12.66
C LYS A 266 22.38 -1.14 14.08
N ALA A 267 23.25 -1.79 14.84
CA ALA A 267 23.65 -1.41 16.18
C ALA A 267 25.14 -1.07 16.16
N ASN A 268 25.44 0.22 16.17
CA ASN A 268 26.79 0.79 16.19
C ASN A 268 26.72 2.26 16.61
N PHE A 269 27.86 2.94 16.77
CA PHE A 269 27.93 4.34 17.19
C PHE A 269 27.99 5.36 16.02
N GLU A 270 27.79 4.90 14.78
CA GLU A 270 27.65 5.79 13.64
C GLU A 270 26.34 6.65 13.76
N PRO A 271 26.28 7.83 13.13
CA PRO A 271 25.07 8.62 13.09
C PRO A 271 23.87 7.83 12.52
N LYS A 272 22.68 8.00 13.14
CA LYS A 272 21.50 7.24 12.77
C LYS A 272 21.03 7.49 11.33
N ASP A 273 21.21 8.69 10.81
CA ASP A 273 20.94 9.00 9.39
C ASP A 273 21.78 8.14 8.44
N ARG A 274 23.06 7.92 8.73
CA ARG A 274 23.94 7.05 7.94
C ARG A 274 23.51 5.59 8.00
N ASN A 275 23.16 5.12 9.20
CA ASN A 275 22.65 3.76 9.38
C ASN A 275 21.33 3.54 8.64
N ILE A 276 20.42 4.52 8.63
CA ILE A 276 19.15 4.47 7.89
C ILE A 276 19.41 4.41 6.38
N GLU A 277 20.36 5.18 5.85
CA GLU A 277 20.76 5.08 4.44
C GLU A 277 21.32 3.69 4.10
N GLN A 278 22.10 3.08 5.00
CA GLN A 278 22.62 1.72 4.81
C GLN A 278 21.49 0.69 4.82
N ILE A 279 20.53 0.79 5.77
CA ILE A 279 19.35 -0.06 5.83
C ILE A 279 18.56 0.06 4.51
N ALA A 280 18.37 1.27 4.01
CA ALA A 280 17.67 1.51 2.73
C ALA A 280 18.36 0.82 1.55
N LYS A 281 19.70 0.88 1.49
CA LYS A 281 20.51 0.19 0.47
C LYS A 281 20.42 -1.33 0.60
N GLU A 282 20.51 -1.87 1.81
CA GLU A 282 20.43 -3.33 2.07
C GLU A 282 19.04 -3.89 1.71
N LEU A 283 17.97 -3.15 2.06
CA LEU A 283 16.60 -3.54 1.73
C LEU A 283 16.21 -3.18 0.28
N ASN A 284 17.07 -2.43 -0.43
CA ASN A 284 16.79 -1.92 -1.77
C ASN A 284 15.44 -1.18 -1.85
N LEU A 285 15.21 -0.29 -0.88
CA LEU A 285 14.01 0.54 -0.75
C LEU A 285 14.36 2.02 -0.72
N GLY A 286 13.47 2.86 -1.26
CA GLY A 286 13.61 4.31 -1.15
C GLY A 286 13.36 4.79 0.28
N LEU A 287 14.08 5.84 0.71
CA LEU A 287 13.94 6.46 2.03
C LEU A 287 12.50 6.90 2.33
N ASP A 288 11.72 7.21 1.30
CA ASP A 288 10.30 7.54 1.41
C ASP A 288 9.40 6.38 1.88
N SER A 289 9.94 5.16 1.95
CA SER A 289 9.24 3.97 2.44
C SER A 289 9.40 3.73 3.95
N PHE A 290 10.17 4.58 4.64
CA PHE A 290 10.59 4.36 6.02
C PHE A 290 9.84 5.24 7.02
N VAL A 291 9.59 4.68 8.22
CA VAL A 291 9.19 5.39 9.43
C VAL A 291 10.27 5.15 10.48
N PHE A 292 10.76 6.19 11.10
CA PHE A 292 11.75 6.14 12.16
C PHE A 292 11.11 6.51 13.50
N VAL A 293 11.36 5.68 14.50
CA VAL A 293 10.86 5.81 15.87
C VAL A 293 12.02 5.74 16.84
N ASP A 294 12.10 6.73 17.71
CA ASP A 294 13.18 6.93 18.67
C ASP A 294 12.66 7.78 19.84
N ASP A 295 12.99 7.46 21.07
CA ASP A 295 12.61 8.24 22.25
C ASP A 295 13.38 9.57 22.33
N ASN A 296 14.62 9.60 21.81
CA ASN A 296 15.51 10.75 21.89
C ASN A 296 15.15 11.84 20.86
N PRO A 297 14.71 13.04 21.28
CA PRO A 297 14.36 14.12 20.37
C PRO A 297 15.54 14.64 19.53
N ALA A 298 16.77 14.52 20.00
CA ALA A 298 17.96 14.96 19.26
C ALA A 298 18.21 14.02 18.04
N GLU A 299 18.06 12.70 18.22
CA GLU A 299 18.18 11.73 17.12
C GLU A 299 17.04 11.92 16.10
N ARG A 300 15.81 12.14 16.58
CA ARG A 300 14.67 12.46 15.69
C ARG A 300 14.92 13.74 14.87
N ALA A 301 15.44 14.79 15.51
CA ALA A 301 15.77 16.05 14.83
C ALA A 301 16.87 15.86 13.79
N LEU A 302 17.93 15.10 14.11
CA LEU A 302 19.00 14.78 13.18
C LEU A 302 18.45 14.06 11.93
N VAL A 303 17.70 12.99 12.12
CA VAL A 303 17.15 12.21 11.00
C VAL A 303 16.19 13.05 10.17
N SER A 304 15.31 13.84 10.80
CA SER A 304 14.40 14.76 10.08
C SER A 304 15.13 15.77 9.21
N ALA A 305 16.25 16.31 9.71
CA ALA A 305 17.03 17.32 8.98
C ALA A 305 17.85 16.72 7.83
N GLN A 306 18.47 15.55 8.04
CA GLN A 306 19.35 14.91 7.06
C GLN A 306 18.58 14.07 6.03
N LEU A 307 17.46 13.45 6.44
CA LEU A 307 16.67 12.55 5.63
C LEU A 307 15.18 12.96 5.57
N PRO A 308 14.84 14.08 4.92
CA PRO A 308 13.48 14.63 4.94
C PRO A 308 12.42 13.72 4.30
N SER A 309 12.82 12.68 3.54
CA SER A 309 11.93 11.67 2.97
C SER A 309 11.52 10.59 3.96
N VAL A 310 12.27 10.41 5.04
CA VAL A 310 11.94 9.48 6.12
C VAL A 310 10.86 10.12 7.00
N ALA A 311 9.79 9.38 7.27
CA ALA A 311 8.80 9.84 8.24
C ALA A 311 9.36 9.65 9.66
N VAL A 312 9.54 10.71 10.41
CA VAL A 312 10.00 10.67 11.79
C VAL A 312 8.83 10.95 12.71
N LEU A 313 8.56 10.03 13.63
CA LEU A 313 7.45 10.12 14.55
C LEU A 313 7.91 10.56 15.95
N ASP A 314 7.24 11.58 16.49
CA ASP A 314 7.32 11.88 17.91
C ASP A 314 6.42 10.91 18.67
N ILE A 315 7.03 9.92 19.31
CA ILE A 315 6.32 8.80 19.91
C ILE A 315 5.79 9.12 21.33
N GLY A 316 6.20 10.22 21.95
CA GLY A 316 5.74 10.65 23.26
C GLY A 316 6.27 9.80 24.42
N GLN A 317 5.40 9.50 25.38
CA GLN A 317 5.70 8.61 26.50
C GLN A 317 5.38 7.15 26.14
N PRO A 318 5.96 6.14 26.78
CA PRO A 318 5.74 4.73 26.45
C PRO A 318 4.27 4.29 26.39
N GLU A 319 3.42 4.87 27.23
CA GLU A 319 1.98 4.60 27.26
C GLU A 319 1.25 5.13 26.01
N GLU A 320 1.85 6.08 25.29
CA GLU A 320 1.28 6.70 24.09
C GLU A 320 1.79 6.06 22.79
N TYR A 321 2.83 5.23 22.84
CA TYR A 321 3.56 4.71 21.67
C TYR A 321 2.63 4.07 20.64
N ILE A 322 1.74 3.19 21.08
CA ILE A 322 0.79 2.50 20.20
C ILE A 322 -0.15 3.53 19.54
N THR A 323 -0.78 4.37 20.36
CA THR A 323 -1.76 5.35 19.88
C THR A 323 -1.14 6.30 18.86
N ARG A 324 0.04 6.85 19.14
CA ARG A 324 0.71 7.79 18.24
C ARG A 324 1.13 7.14 16.93
N LEU A 325 1.65 5.90 16.97
CA LEU A 325 2.05 5.17 15.77
C LEU A 325 0.83 4.80 14.90
N ASP A 326 -0.26 4.36 15.53
CA ASP A 326 -1.51 4.04 14.84
C ASP A 326 -2.16 5.28 14.23
N GLU A 327 -2.32 6.34 15.01
CA GLU A 327 -2.91 7.60 14.55
C GLU A 327 -2.09 8.27 13.44
N ALA A 328 -0.78 8.05 13.38
CA ALA A 328 0.03 8.53 12.27
C ALA A 328 -0.38 7.89 10.93
N GLY A 329 -0.94 6.66 10.92
CA GLY A 329 -1.49 6.00 9.74
C GLY A 329 -0.49 5.81 8.59
N TYR A 330 0.80 5.65 8.91
CA TYR A 330 1.84 5.45 7.91
C TYR A 330 1.73 4.11 7.19
N PHE A 331 1.19 3.11 7.88
CA PHE A 331 1.07 1.74 7.40
C PHE A 331 -0.36 1.37 7.01
N GLU A 332 -1.21 2.35 6.67
CA GLU A 332 -2.60 2.13 6.26
C GLU A 332 -2.69 1.10 5.12
N PRO A 333 -3.38 -0.06 5.29
CA PRO A 333 -3.57 -1.03 4.24
C PRO A 333 -4.88 -0.78 3.50
N ILE A 334 -4.89 -1.03 2.19
CA ILE A 334 -6.14 -1.07 1.40
C ILE A 334 -6.61 -2.51 1.13
N SER A 335 -5.74 -3.47 1.31
CA SER A 335 -6.00 -4.90 1.18
C SER A 335 -4.86 -5.68 1.84
N LEU A 336 -5.10 -6.93 2.18
CA LEU A 336 -4.09 -7.88 2.64
C LEU A 336 -3.97 -9.01 1.63
N SER A 337 -2.97 -8.94 0.76
CA SER A 337 -2.66 -10.01 -0.18
C SER A 337 -1.73 -11.06 0.46
N GLN A 338 -1.71 -12.27 -0.08
CA GLN A 338 -0.77 -13.32 0.35
C GLN A 338 0.69 -12.87 0.21
N GLU A 339 1.00 -12.07 -0.81
CA GLU A 339 2.33 -11.51 -0.99
C GLU A 339 2.66 -10.40 0.02
N ASP A 340 1.68 -9.65 0.52
CA ASP A 340 1.90 -8.72 1.61
C ASP A 340 2.26 -9.50 2.89
N LEU A 341 1.54 -10.56 3.19
CA LEU A 341 1.83 -11.46 4.32
C LEU A 341 3.19 -12.17 4.18
N ALA A 342 3.56 -12.58 2.97
CA ALA A 342 4.84 -13.22 2.70
C ALA A 342 6.03 -12.24 2.61
N ARG A 343 5.80 -10.93 2.66
CA ARG A 343 6.84 -9.90 2.41
C ARG A 343 8.05 -10.05 3.32
N VAL A 344 7.84 -10.24 4.61
CA VAL A 344 8.94 -10.38 5.59
C VAL A 344 9.84 -11.57 5.23
N ALA A 345 9.24 -12.74 4.95
CA ALA A 345 9.98 -13.93 4.55
C ALA A 345 10.76 -13.71 3.23
N GLN A 346 10.21 -12.99 2.29
CA GLN A 346 10.88 -12.64 1.03
C GLN A 346 12.11 -11.75 1.25
N TYR A 347 12.05 -10.77 2.15
CA TYR A 347 13.21 -9.93 2.49
C TYR A 347 14.27 -10.70 3.25
N GLN A 348 13.90 -11.61 4.15
CA GLN A 348 14.84 -12.53 4.82
C GLN A 348 15.53 -13.46 3.81
N ALA A 349 14.79 -13.96 2.82
CA ALA A 349 15.37 -14.72 1.70
C ALA A 349 16.35 -13.86 0.88
N ASN A 350 16.05 -12.56 0.67
CA ASN A 350 16.98 -11.64 0.00
C ASN A 350 18.28 -11.44 0.77
N ALA A 351 18.22 -11.30 2.10
CA ALA A 351 19.42 -11.22 2.94
C ALA A 351 20.29 -12.50 2.82
N LYS A 352 19.66 -13.68 2.81
CA LYS A 352 20.36 -14.95 2.57
C LYS A 352 21.03 -15.01 1.19
N ARG A 353 20.36 -14.46 0.14
CA ARG A 353 20.93 -14.36 -1.21
C ARG A 353 22.15 -13.45 -1.26
N GLN A 354 22.09 -12.29 -0.61
CA GLN A 354 23.23 -11.36 -0.56
C GLN A 354 24.44 -12.00 0.13
N ASN A 355 24.22 -12.70 1.23
CA ASN A 355 25.30 -13.43 1.91
C ASN A 355 25.88 -14.55 1.03
N ALA A 356 25.01 -15.29 0.32
CA ALA A 356 25.45 -16.32 -0.61
C ALA A 356 26.26 -15.73 -1.78
N GLN A 357 25.89 -14.55 -2.31
CA GLN A 357 26.60 -13.89 -3.40
C GLN A 357 28.08 -13.65 -3.08
N GLN A 358 28.41 -13.32 -1.84
CA GLN A 358 29.79 -13.06 -1.39
C GLN A 358 30.71 -14.29 -1.51
N GLN A 359 30.13 -15.50 -1.63
CA GLN A 359 30.88 -16.76 -1.73
C GLN A 359 31.25 -17.12 -3.19
N PHE A 360 30.77 -16.35 -4.18
CA PHE A 360 31.03 -16.64 -5.59
C PHE A 360 32.07 -15.69 -6.19
N SER A 361 32.93 -16.24 -7.03
CA SER A 361 33.99 -15.50 -7.74
C SER A 361 33.50 -14.59 -8.86
N SER A 362 32.29 -14.86 -9.38
CA SER A 362 31.65 -14.03 -10.42
C SER A 362 30.15 -13.91 -10.23
N TYR A 363 29.60 -12.77 -10.68
CA TYR A 363 28.15 -12.55 -10.61
C TYR A 363 27.35 -13.54 -11.48
N ALA A 364 27.89 -13.91 -12.64
CA ALA A 364 27.30 -14.91 -13.53
C ALA A 364 27.19 -16.29 -12.87
N ALA A 365 28.26 -16.75 -12.19
CA ALA A 365 28.24 -18.00 -11.43
C ALA A 365 27.20 -17.96 -10.29
N PHE A 366 27.08 -16.82 -9.61
CA PHE A 366 26.04 -16.63 -8.60
C PHE A 366 24.64 -16.74 -9.20
N LEU A 367 24.33 -16.01 -10.32
CA LEU A 367 23.02 -16.09 -10.97
C LEU A 367 22.67 -17.51 -11.40
N GLN A 368 23.62 -18.23 -11.97
CA GLN A 368 23.45 -19.62 -12.37
C GLN A 368 23.13 -20.52 -11.18
N SER A 369 23.77 -20.27 -10.02
CA SER A 369 23.56 -21.03 -8.79
C SER A 369 22.19 -20.82 -8.17
N LEU A 370 21.45 -19.77 -8.56
CA LEU A 370 20.11 -19.49 -8.04
C LEU A 370 19.04 -20.45 -8.60
N GLU A 371 19.32 -21.14 -9.70
CA GLU A 371 18.38 -22.07 -10.37
C GLU A 371 17.04 -21.42 -10.68
N MET A 372 17.08 -20.19 -11.19
CA MET A 372 15.89 -19.37 -11.38
C MET A 372 14.93 -19.94 -12.42
N ARG A 373 13.64 -19.90 -12.07
CA ARG A 373 12.52 -20.21 -12.96
C ARG A 373 11.53 -19.05 -12.96
N ALA A 374 10.98 -18.72 -14.12
CA ALA A 374 9.97 -17.68 -14.23
C ALA A 374 8.76 -18.17 -15.01
N VAL A 375 7.58 -17.78 -14.58
CA VAL A 375 6.38 -17.78 -15.42
C VAL A 375 6.27 -16.38 -16.03
N ILE A 376 6.26 -16.31 -17.36
CA ILE A 376 6.00 -15.06 -18.09
C ILE A 376 4.81 -15.33 -19.02
N ALA A 377 3.63 -14.82 -18.67
CA ALA A 377 2.38 -15.16 -19.34
C ALA A 377 1.46 -13.93 -19.45
N PRO A 378 0.42 -13.98 -20.33
CA PRO A 378 -0.61 -12.96 -20.41
C PRO A 378 -1.40 -12.81 -19.11
N PHE A 379 -2.01 -11.65 -18.90
CA PHE A 379 -2.90 -11.41 -17.76
C PHE A 379 -4.09 -12.37 -17.76
N HIS A 380 -4.52 -12.83 -16.58
CA HIS A 380 -5.69 -13.68 -16.42
C HIS A 380 -6.49 -13.30 -15.14
N PRO A 381 -7.80 -13.63 -15.06
CA PRO A 381 -8.70 -13.10 -14.02
C PRO A 381 -8.21 -13.25 -12.58
N ASN A 382 -7.61 -14.39 -12.25
CA ASN A 382 -7.21 -14.71 -10.86
C ASN A 382 -6.10 -13.79 -10.29
N ILE A 383 -5.42 -12.99 -11.15
CA ILE A 383 -4.31 -12.14 -10.71
C ILE A 383 -4.56 -10.65 -10.95
N PHE A 384 -5.72 -10.24 -11.47
CA PHE A 384 -5.99 -8.85 -11.83
C PHE A 384 -5.81 -7.87 -10.67
N GLU A 385 -6.31 -8.22 -9.49
CA GLU A 385 -6.14 -7.39 -8.28
C GLU A 385 -4.67 -7.22 -7.93
N ARG A 386 -3.91 -8.32 -8.03
CA ARG A 386 -2.48 -8.30 -7.76
C ARG A 386 -1.71 -7.43 -8.77
N LEU A 387 -2.08 -7.50 -10.04
CA LEU A 387 -1.47 -6.67 -11.09
C LEU A 387 -1.75 -5.18 -10.83
N ALA A 388 -3.00 -4.80 -10.58
CA ALA A 388 -3.38 -3.43 -10.24
C ALA A 388 -2.62 -2.93 -9.00
N GLN A 389 -2.51 -3.76 -7.96
CA GLN A 389 -1.76 -3.45 -6.75
C GLN A 389 -0.27 -3.22 -7.04
N LEU A 390 0.36 -4.09 -7.83
CA LEU A 390 1.78 -3.98 -8.16
C LEU A 390 2.07 -2.73 -9.00
N ILE A 391 1.22 -2.41 -9.99
CA ILE A 391 1.31 -1.20 -10.80
C ILE A 391 1.23 0.05 -9.91
N ASN A 392 0.28 0.07 -8.98
CA ASN A 392 0.04 1.23 -8.13
C ASN A 392 1.08 1.38 -7.00
N LYS A 393 1.72 0.29 -6.54
CA LYS A 393 2.73 0.31 -5.47
C LYS A 393 4.17 0.45 -5.97
N THR A 394 4.44 0.31 -7.29
CA THR A 394 5.81 0.34 -7.84
C THR A 394 6.17 1.73 -8.34
N ASN A 395 7.19 2.35 -7.73
CA ASN A 395 7.64 3.70 -8.06
C ASN A 395 9.07 3.76 -8.61
N GLN A 396 9.98 2.92 -8.12
CA GLN A 396 11.41 3.01 -8.43
C GLN A 396 11.73 2.36 -9.78
N PHE A 397 11.38 1.10 -9.97
CA PHE A 397 11.56 0.42 -11.25
C PHE A 397 10.25 0.46 -12.04
N ASN A 398 9.90 1.66 -12.53
CA ASN A 398 8.70 1.91 -13.32
C ASN A 398 8.99 3.04 -14.32
N CYS A 399 8.96 2.71 -15.60
CA CYS A 399 9.37 3.63 -16.67
C CYS A 399 8.40 4.81 -16.85
N THR A 400 7.11 4.60 -16.67
CA THR A 400 6.07 5.61 -16.97
C THR A 400 5.35 6.11 -15.73
N THR A 401 5.49 5.39 -14.60
CA THR A 401 4.78 5.63 -13.33
C THR A 401 3.25 5.75 -13.46
N LYS A 402 2.70 5.25 -14.57
CA LYS A 402 1.26 5.22 -14.84
C LYS A 402 0.57 4.39 -13.76
N ARG A 403 -0.58 4.88 -13.27
CA ARG A 403 -1.45 4.18 -12.33
C ARG A 403 -2.61 3.57 -13.09
N CYS A 404 -3.26 2.59 -12.50
CA CYS A 404 -4.42 1.96 -13.12
C CYS A 404 -5.47 1.55 -12.09
N THR A 405 -6.69 1.41 -12.57
CA THR A 405 -7.78 0.75 -11.84
C THR A 405 -7.82 -0.73 -12.19
N LEU A 406 -8.55 -1.51 -11.40
CA LEU A 406 -8.80 -2.91 -11.74
C LEU A 406 -9.54 -3.06 -13.06
N ALA A 407 -10.50 -2.16 -13.37
CA ALA A 407 -11.23 -2.15 -14.62
C ALA A 407 -10.32 -1.99 -15.84
N GLN A 408 -9.32 -1.11 -15.75
CA GLN A 408 -8.31 -0.95 -16.81
C GLN A 408 -7.45 -2.20 -17.00
N VAL A 409 -7.07 -2.89 -15.91
CA VAL A 409 -6.32 -4.17 -16.00
C VAL A 409 -7.16 -5.23 -16.72
N GLN A 410 -8.46 -5.30 -16.43
CA GLN A 410 -9.41 -6.21 -17.08
C GLN A 410 -9.58 -5.87 -18.56
N GLU A 411 -9.72 -4.58 -18.89
CA GLU A 411 -9.80 -4.09 -20.27
C GLU A 411 -8.55 -4.48 -21.07
N TRP A 412 -7.35 -4.23 -20.54
CA TRP A 412 -6.10 -4.59 -21.22
C TRP A 412 -5.97 -6.10 -21.46
N ALA A 413 -6.42 -6.91 -20.49
CA ALA A 413 -6.37 -8.37 -20.62
C ALA A 413 -7.31 -8.93 -21.69
N GLN A 414 -8.46 -8.28 -21.93
CA GLN A 414 -9.49 -8.73 -22.86
C GLN A 414 -9.37 -8.10 -24.26
N SER A 415 -8.68 -6.98 -24.37
CA SER A 415 -8.56 -6.25 -25.63
C SER A 415 -7.48 -6.84 -26.54
N PRO A 416 -7.78 -7.16 -27.81
CA PRO A 416 -6.78 -7.62 -28.79
C PRO A 416 -5.79 -6.52 -29.19
N THR A 417 -6.05 -5.27 -28.81
CA THR A 417 -5.16 -4.14 -29.07
C THR A 417 -4.07 -3.98 -28.02
N TYR A 418 -3.96 -4.90 -27.06
CA TYR A 418 -2.94 -4.88 -26.03
C TYR A 418 -2.15 -6.20 -25.98
N ILE A 419 -0.86 -6.07 -25.71
CA ILE A 419 0.00 -7.17 -25.27
C ILE A 419 0.22 -6.99 -23.79
N THR A 420 -0.21 -7.96 -22.98
CA THR A 420 -0.03 -7.93 -21.53
C THR A 420 0.83 -9.10 -21.09
N LEU A 421 1.85 -8.85 -20.28
CA LEU A 421 2.68 -9.89 -19.67
C LEU A 421 2.90 -9.61 -18.19
N TYR A 422 2.77 -10.64 -17.38
CA TYR A 422 3.29 -10.64 -16.01
C TYR A 422 4.46 -11.59 -15.88
N GLY A 423 5.36 -11.32 -14.92
CA GLY A 423 6.47 -12.20 -14.57
C GLY A 423 6.40 -12.59 -13.10
N GLN A 424 6.36 -13.92 -12.83
CA GLN A 424 6.58 -14.50 -11.51
C GLN A 424 7.96 -15.14 -11.49
N LEU A 425 8.71 -14.96 -10.41
CA LEU A 425 10.07 -15.48 -10.28
C LEU A 425 10.22 -16.36 -9.04
N VAL A 426 10.74 -17.56 -9.23
CA VAL A 426 11.09 -18.52 -8.18
C VAL A 426 12.58 -18.83 -8.28
N ASP A 427 13.27 -18.96 -7.15
CA ASP A 427 14.64 -19.44 -7.07
C ASP A 427 14.83 -20.39 -5.87
N LYS A 428 16.02 -20.94 -5.66
CA LYS A 428 16.31 -21.87 -4.58
C LYS A 428 16.03 -21.36 -3.15
N PHE A 429 15.88 -20.05 -2.98
CA PHE A 429 15.56 -19.43 -1.69
C PHE A 429 14.07 -19.17 -1.49
N GLY A 430 13.25 -19.34 -2.53
CA GLY A 430 11.80 -19.25 -2.45
C GLY A 430 11.11 -18.54 -3.61
N ASP A 431 9.79 -18.47 -3.52
CA ASP A 431 8.93 -17.77 -4.47
C ASP A 431 8.88 -16.27 -4.17
N ASN A 432 9.18 -15.46 -5.19
CA ASN A 432 9.06 -14.01 -5.09
C ASN A 432 7.68 -13.48 -5.50
N GLY A 433 6.77 -14.36 -5.96
CA GLY A 433 5.45 -14.01 -6.47
C GLY A 433 5.50 -13.26 -7.80
N ILE A 434 4.41 -12.56 -8.14
CA ILE A 434 4.34 -11.70 -9.33
C ILE A 434 5.16 -10.44 -9.06
N VAL A 435 6.21 -10.24 -9.85
CA VAL A 435 7.23 -9.21 -9.62
C VAL A 435 7.57 -8.36 -10.83
N ALA A 436 7.05 -8.67 -12.01
CA ALA A 436 7.25 -7.89 -13.23
C ALA A 436 5.94 -7.75 -14.02
N ILE A 437 5.75 -6.61 -14.68
CA ILE A 437 4.59 -6.31 -15.52
C ILE A 437 5.04 -5.53 -16.75
N SER A 438 4.51 -5.93 -17.92
CA SER A 438 4.59 -5.18 -19.15
C SER A 438 3.20 -5.06 -19.79
N VAL A 439 2.82 -3.86 -20.22
CA VAL A 439 1.61 -3.58 -21.00
C VAL A 439 1.99 -2.77 -22.22
N GLY A 440 1.71 -3.30 -23.40
CA GLY A 440 1.97 -2.67 -24.68
C GLY A 440 0.67 -2.47 -25.47
N ARG A 441 0.38 -1.25 -25.92
CA ARG A 441 -0.75 -0.92 -26.81
C ARG A 441 -0.32 -1.03 -28.26
N ILE A 442 -1.09 -1.76 -29.06
CA ILE A 442 -0.83 -1.99 -30.49
C ILE A 442 -1.44 -0.88 -31.32
N GLU A 443 -0.66 -0.30 -32.22
CA GLU A 443 -1.11 0.66 -33.22
C GLU A 443 -0.42 0.33 -34.56
N GLY A 444 -1.16 -0.34 -35.44
CA GLY A 444 -0.59 -0.88 -36.69
C GLY A 444 0.52 -1.90 -36.41
N GLU A 445 1.72 -1.67 -36.96
CA GLU A 445 2.91 -2.54 -36.75
C GLU A 445 3.77 -2.11 -35.55
N ILE A 446 3.27 -1.21 -34.70
CA ILE A 446 3.99 -0.65 -33.56
C ILE A 446 3.31 -1.08 -32.27
N CYS A 447 4.09 -1.51 -31.27
CA CYS A 447 3.64 -1.74 -29.91
C CYS A 447 4.25 -0.66 -28.98
N HIS A 448 3.38 0.11 -28.33
CA HIS A 448 3.70 1.19 -27.41
C HIS A 448 3.73 0.67 -25.99
N LEU A 449 4.89 0.59 -25.34
CA LEU A 449 5.07 0.09 -23.98
C LEU A 449 4.59 1.13 -22.98
N GLU A 450 3.31 1.07 -22.64
CA GLU A 450 2.66 2.00 -21.71
C GLU A 450 3.02 1.73 -20.26
N ILE A 451 3.30 0.46 -19.92
CA ILE A 451 3.77 0.04 -18.60
C ILE A 451 4.95 -0.89 -18.76
N TRP A 452 6.03 -0.58 -18.07
CA TRP A 452 7.14 -1.47 -17.81
C TRP A 452 7.62 -1.27 -16.39
N LEU A 453 7.39 -2.26 -15.54
CA LEU A 453 7.78 -2.18 -14.15
C LEU A 453 8.24 -3.51 -13.57
N MET A 454 9.03 -3.43 -12.52
CA MET A 454 9.51 -4.57 -11.77
C MET A 454 9.63 -4.27 -10.28
N SER A 455 9.38 -5.27 -9.44
CA SER A 455 9.56 -5.14 -7.99
C SER A 455 11.05 -5.01 -7.64
N CYS A 456 11.37 -4.14 -6.69
CA CYS A 456 12.73 -3.96 -6.18
C CYS A 456 13.35 -5.26 -5.61
N ARG A 457 12.52 -6.24 -5.24
CA ARG A 457 12.95 -7.53 -4.68
C ARG A 457 13.75 -8.41 -5.64
N VAL A 458 13.59 -8.23 -6.94
CA VAL A 458 14.18 -9.09 -7.97
C VAL A 458 15.14 -8.37 -8.91
N LEU A 459 15.55 -7.16 -8.56
CA LEU A 459 16.50 -6.40 -9.38
C LEU A 459 17.84 -7.11 -9.51
N LYS A 460 18.49 -6.88 -10.65
CA LYS A 460 19.80 -7.49 -11.01
C LYS A 460 19.76 -9.02 -11.13
N ARG A 461 18.62 -9.62 -11.48
CA ARG A 461 18.48 -11.08 -11.70
C ARG A 461 18.13 -11.43 -13.14
N ASP A 462 18.35 -10.52 -14.08
CA ASP A 462 18.07 -10.69 -15.53
C ASP A 462 16.59 -10.95 -15.89
N LEU A 463 15.66 -10.76 -14.93
CA LEU A 463 14.21 -10.94 -15.21
C LEU A 463 13.72 -9.93 -16.25
N GLU A 464 14.29 -8.71 -16.27
CA GLU A 464 14.03 -7.70 -17.28
C GLU A 464 14.37 -8.17 -18.70
N PHE A 465 15.44 -8.96 -18.87
CA PHE A 465 15.82 -9.51 -20.17
C PHE A 465 14.89 -10.66 -20.58
N ALA A 466 14.52 -11.53 -19.63
CA ALA A 466 13.56 -12.60 -19.88
C ALA A 466 12.18 -12.05 -20.26
N MET A 467 11.72 -10.98 -19.60
CA MET A 467 10.48 -10.28 -19.94
C MET A 467 10.54 -9.64 -21.33
N LEU A 468 11.66 -9.01 -21.70
CA LEU A 468 11.85 -8.42 -23.03
C LEU A 468 11.81 -9.47 -24.13
N ASN A 469 12.53 -10.59 -23.96
CA ASN A 469 12.55 -11.69 -24.93
C ASN A 469 11.14 -12.27 -25.14
N SER A 470 10.38 -12.47 -24.05
CA SER A 470 9.00 -12.96 -24.11
C SER A 470 8.07 -11.95 -24.81
N LEU A 471 8.24 -10.66 -24.53
CA LEU A 471 7.48 -9.61 -25.19
C LEU A 471 7.81 -9.53 -26.68
N ALA A 472 9.10 -9.57 -27.05
CA ALA A 472 9.55 -9.53 -28.44
C ALA A 472 9.03 -10.75 -29.24
N LYS A 473 9.06 -11.94 -28.64
CA LYS A 473 8.44 -13.16 -29.20
C LYS A 473 6.95 -12.92 -29.48
N ARG A 474 6.19 -12.48 -28.46
CA ARG A 474 4.75 -12.27 -28.59
C ARG A 474 4.41 -11.17 -29.61
N ALA A 475 5.19 -10.10 -29.67
CA ALA A 475 5.00 -9.02 -30.64
C ALA A 475 5.22 -9.52 -32.08
N ARG A 476 6.26 -10.34 -32.32
CA ARG A 476 6.50 -10.96 -33.65
C ARG A 476 5.36 -11.88 -34.08
N GLU A 477 4.80 -12.68 -33.16
CA GLU A 477 3.62 -13.53 -33.43
C GLU A 477 2.39 -12.73 -33.89
N LEU A 478 2.31 -11.46 -33.45
CA LEU A 478 1.25 -10.53 -33.84
C LEU A 478 1.66 -9.59 -35.00
N SER A 479 2.74 -9.92 -35.74
CA SER A 479 3.24 -9.14 -36.86
C SER A 479 3.66 -7.70 -36.52
N ILE A 480 3.98 -7.43 -35.26
CA ILE A 480 4.54 -6.16 -34.82
C ILE A 480 6.02 -6.08 -35.23
N LYS A 481 6.43 -4.97 -35.84
CA LYS A 481 7.82 -4.75 -36.30
C LYS A 481 8.63 -3.88 -35.34
N THR A 482 7.94 -3.03 -34.55
CA THR A 482 8.61 -2.04 -33.71
C THR A 482 8.03 -2.02 -32.30
N LEU A 483 8.91 -2.03 -31.29
CA LEU A 483 8.54 -1.67 -29.91
C LEU A 483 8.92 -0.21 -29.65
N LYS A 484 8.01 0.59 -29.12
CA LYS A 484 8.28 1.95 -28.61
C LYS A 484 8.26 1.96 -27.10
N GLY A 485 9.37 2.36 -26.48
CA GLY A 485 9.51 2.51 -25.03
C GLY A 485 9.42 3.97 -24.62
N TYR A 486 8.81 4.22 -23.45
CA TYR A 486 8.62 5.54 -22.87
C TYR A 486 9.25 5.61 -21.50
N TYR A 487 10.02 6.66 -21.24
CA TYR A 487 10.55 6.96 -19.91
C TYR A 487 10.17 8.37 -19.52
N TYR A 488 9.39 8.47 -18.43
CA TYR A 488 9.01 9.75 -17.83
C TYR A 488 9.75 9.91 -16.50
N PRO A 489 10.72 10.84 -16.42
CA PRO A 489 11.55 10.98 -15.24
C PRO A 489 10.76 11.47 -14.02
N THR A 490 11.03 10.84 -12.89
CA THR A 490 10.50 11.27 -11.58
C THR A 490 11.64 11.23 -10.56
N PRO A 491 11.51 11.89 -9.41
CA PRO A 491 12.53 11.80 -8.35
C PRO A 491 12.82 10.37 -7.87
N LYS A 492 11.92 9.40 -8.18
CA LYS A 492 11.98 8.04 -7.66
C LYS A 492 12.48 7.00 -8.67
N ASN A 493 12.37 7.24 -9.99
CA ASN A 493 12.61 6.23 -11.01
C ASN A 493 13.92 6.43 -11.81
N ALA A 494 14.85 7.21 -11.31
CA ALA A 494 16.14 7.46 -11.97
C ALA A 494 16.90 6.17 -12.31
N MET A 495 16.71 5.08 -11.54
CA MET A 495 17.36 3.79 -11.77
C MET A 495 16.98 3.13 -13.11
N VAL A 496 15.84 3.47 -13.71
CA VAL A 496 15.41 2.93 -15.02
C VAL A 496 15.68 3.86 -16.19
N ALA A 497 16.36 4.99 -15.97
CA ALA A 497 16.67 5.96 -17.03
C ALA A 497 17.45 5.34 -18.21
N GLN A 498 18.29 4.35 -17.95
CA GLN A 498 19.09 3.65 -18.96
C GLN A 498 18.52 2.29 -19.39
N LEU A 499 17.34 1.91 -18.90
CA LEU A 499 16.77 0.57 -19.12
C LEU A 499 16.60 0.27 -20.61
N TYR A 500 15.97 1.16 -21.36
CA TYR A 500 15.74 0.96 -22.80
C TYR A 500 17.04 0.95 -23.59
N THR A 501 18.03 1.75 -23.23
CA THR A 501 19.37 1.71 -23.83
C THR A 501 20.04 0.36 -23.59
N ASN A 502 19.96 -0.18 -22.37
CA ASN A 502 20.50 -1.50 -22.02
C ASN A 502 19.78 -2.64 -22.76
N PHE A 503 18.51 -2.44 -23.07
CA PHE A 503 17.74 -3.36 -23.93
C PHE A 503 18.16 -3.31 -25.40
N GLY A 504 18.87 -2.27 -25.82
CA GLY A 504 19.28 -2.07 -27.21
C GLY A 504 18.30 -1.23 -28.02
N PHE A 505 17.39 -0.51 -27.36
CA PHE A 505 16.55 0.49 -28.02
C PHE A 505 17.36 1.71 -28.40
N THR A 506 16.98 2.35 -29.51
CA THR A 506 17.56 3.61 -29.98
C THR A 506 16.69 4.78 -29.50
N LEU A 507 17.33 5.81 -28.95
CA LEU A 507 16.66 7.04 -28.56
C LEU A 507 16.10 7.77 -29.79
N GLN A 508 14.83 8.09 -29.80
CA GLN A 508 14.12 8.80 -30.87
C GLN A 508 13.93 10.28 -30.56
N SER A 509 13.53 10.57 -29.32
CA SER A 509 13.35 11.94 -28.84
C SER A 509 13.59 12.02 -27.34
N GLN A 510 14.04 13.20 -26.89
CA GLN A 510 14.27 13.50 -25.48
C GLN A 510 13.79 14.93 -25.20
N ALA A 511 12.97 15.07 -24.14
CA ALA A 511 12.51 16.35 -23.61
C ALA A 511 12.59 16.29 -22.06
N GLU A 512 12.41 17.42 -21.39
CA GLU A 512 12.32 17.45 -19.92
C GLU A 512 11.18 16.58 -19.38
N SER A 513 10.07 16.49 -20.11
CA SER A 513 8.90 15.68 -19.76
C SER A 513 9.10 14.18 -19.99
N GLY A 514 10.11 13.75 -20.75
CA GLY A 514 10.36 12.33 -21.00
C GLY A 514 11.15 12.02 -22.25
N SER A 515 11.45 10.74 -22.43
CA SER A 515 12.20 10.21 -23.56
C SER A 515 11.43 9.10 -24.25
N VAL A 516 11.56 9.01 -25.57
CA VAL A 516 10.97 7.97 -26.42
C VAL A 516 12.08 7.16 -27.07
N PHE A 517 11.97 5.87 -27.00
CA PHE A 517 12.92 4.90 -27.53
C PHE A 517 12.23 3.96 -28.52
N SER A 518 12.98 3.40 -29.47
CA SER A 518 12.47 2.46 -30.47
C SER A 518 13.38 1.25 -30.61
N LEU A 519 12.80 0.07 -30.73
CA LEU A 519 13.50 -1.19 -31.03
C LEU A 519 12.89 -1.82 -32.27
N ASP A 520 13.73 -2.05 -33.28
CA ASP A 520 13.41 -2.80 -34.49
C ASP A 520 13.47 -4.31 -34.19
N LEU A 521 12.31 -4.99 -34.21
CA LEU A 521 12.22 -6.40 -33.89
C LEU A 521 12.82 -7.35 -34.95
N GLU A 522 13.00 -6.90 -36.19
CA GLU A 522 13.66 -7.68 -37.23
C GLU A 522 15.16 -7.80 -36.95
N LYS A 523 15.76 -6.76 -36.35
CA LYS A 523 17.18 -6.71 -35.99
C LYS A 523 17.46 -7.14 -34.55
N HIS A 524 16.44 -7.27 -33.74
CA HIS A 524 16.61 -7.60 -32.32
C HIS A 524 16.93 -9.08 -32.15
N THR A 525 18.00 -9.36 -31.40
CA THR A 525 18.37 -10.68 -30.89
C THR A 525 18.06 -10.79 -29.41
N ASP A 526 17.60 -11.95 -28.97
CA ASP A 526 17.26 -12.20 -27.59
C ASP A 526 18.45 -11.95 -26.66
N LYS A 527 18.17 -11.33 -25.53
CA LYS A 527 19.17 -11.03 -24.49
C LYS A 527 19.50 -12.28 -23.68
N PRO A 528 20.78 -12.53 -23.37
CA PRO A 528 21.15 -13.67 -22.55
C PRO A 528 20.65 -13.50 -21.11
N HIS A 529 20.18 -14.58 -20.48
CA HIS A 529 19.80 -14.62 -19.07
C HIS A 529 19.90 -16.06 -18.51
N TYR A 530 19.94 -16.18 -17.17
CA TYR A 530 20.06 -17.46 -16.46
C TYR A 530 18.71 -17.99 -15.93
N ILE A 531 17.59 -17.60 -16.51
CA ILE A 531 16.24 -17.95 -16.05
C ILE A 531 15.62 -18.97 -16.99
N LYS A 532 15.07 -20.09 -16.45
CA LYS A 532 14.22 -21.00 -17.21
C LYS A 532 12.82 -20.39 -17.28
N VAL A 533 12.38 -20.00 -18.48
CA VAL A 533 11.07 -19.35 -18.70
C VAL A 533 10.03 -20.38 -19.10
N ASN A 534 8.87 -20.33 -18.43
CA ASN A 534 7.64 -21.02 -18.79
C ASN A 534 6.61 -19.96 -19.25
N ASP A 535 5.91 -20.22 -20.35
CA ASP A 535 4.88 -19.30 -20.91
C ASP A 535 3.48 -19.48 -20.31
N GLY A 536 3.38 -20.26 -19.22
CA GLY A 536 2.12 -20.52 -18.50
C GLY A 536 1.24 -21.60 -19.14
N THR A 537 1.69 -22.27 -20.19
CA THR A 537 0.92 -23.34 -20.85
C THR A 537 1.19 -24.72 -20.26
N SER A 538 2.28 -24.91 -19.53
CA SER A 538 2.62 -26.16 -18.84
C SER A 538 2.39 -26.08 -17.34
N THR A 539 1.83 -27.12 -16.75
CA THR A 539 1.51 -27.25 -15.31
C THR A 539 2.70 -27.65 -14.44
N ASP A 540 3.90 -27.81 -15.02
CA ASP A 540 5.11 -28.25 -14.30
C ASP A 540 5.84 -27.05 -13.66
N PHE A 541 5.56 -26.85 -12.36
CA PHE A 541 6.35 -26.01 -11.45
C PHE A 541 6.81 -26.81 -10.25
#